data_48ae4846a01aa6d648c52a171f58220c
#
_entry.id   48ae4846a01aa6d648c52a171f58220c
#
_cell.length_a   1.000
_cell.length_b   1.000
_cell.length_c   1.000
_cell.angle_alpha   90.00
_cell.angle_beta   90.00
_cell.angle_gamma   90.00
#
_symmetry.space_group_name_H-M   'P 1'
#
loop_
_entity.id
_entity.type
_entity.pdbx_description
1 polymer ?
#
loop_
_entity_poly.entity_id
_entity_poly.type
_entity_poly.pdbx_seq_one_letter_code
_entity_poly.pdbx_strand_id
1 'polypeptide(L)'
;MTTSHQLPLVPPAGPTHKPATDTVRLLVFNAQHASPSRARRQAEWIARQEPADLVILTEVSAGPGGHALVGALGEHGYPHVLAPEPAIPDYRTVLASRGPDLTPVPSGIDVLPHRGAAAAVNLAGHTIGLLGLYVPSRGPQQRRNQNKRAFQQAVTRALPGFVAQFGGPVIIAGDLNVVEPGHTPHHPVFGGWEYDFYRSFCDAGMTDAFRAVHPHATEHSWFGHSGQGYRFDHVFITKQQSAQIRSCGYLQAPRKQGLTDHAAMTLSLALTTQDSQVTMSAR
;
A
#
# COMPACT_ATOMS: atom_id res chain seq x y z
N MET A 1 5.25 -20.90 -64.75
CA MET A 1 4.72 -21.18 -63.40
C MET A 1 5.68 -20.61 -62.38
N THR A 2 5.39 -19.42 -61.90
CA THR A 2 6.23 -18.69 -60.95
C THR A 2 5.60 -18.80 -59.58
N THR A 3 6.19 -19.58 -58.69
CA THR A 3 5.76 -19.77 -57.30
C THR A 3 6.24 -18.58 -56.47
N SER A 4 5.31 -17.76 -56.01
CA SER A 4 5.53 -16.66 -55.10
C SER A 4 5.65 -17.18 -53.67
N HIS A 5 6.81 -17.11 -53.03
CA HIS A 5 7.03 -17.38 -51.64
C HIS A 5 6.59 -16.15 -50.80
N GLN A 6 5.47 -16.27 -50.12
CA GLN A 6 5.08 -15.31 -49.09
C GLN A 6 5.90 -15.59 -47.82
N LEU A 7 6.69 -14.59 -47.37
CA LEU A 7 7.34 -14.61 -46.05
C LEU A 7 6.30 -14.48 -44.95
N PRO A 8 6.43 -15.19 -43.81
CA PRO A 8 5.52 -15.06 -42.72
C PRO A 8 5.63 -13.67 -42.08
N LEU A 9 4.49 -13.01 -41.89
CA LEU A 9 4.37 -11.76 -41.12
C LEU A 9 4.72 -12.03 -39.65
N VAL A 10 5.84 -11.49 -39.18
CA VAL A 10 6.19 -11.41 -37.78
C VAL A 10 5.21 -10.41 -37.13
N PRO A 11 4.45 -10.78 -36.10
CA PRO A 11 3.58 -9.81 -35.42
C PRO A 11 4.45 -8.72 -34.81
N PRO A 12 3.98 -7.44 -34.78
CA PRO A 12 4.72 -6.36 -34.17
C PRO A 12 4.93 -6.68 -32.68
N ALA A 13 6.18 -6.60 -32.25
CA ALA A 13 6.53 -6.68 -30.84
C ALA A 13 5.71 -5.60 -30.09
N GLY A 14 4.89 -6.04 -29.13
CA GLY A 14 4.19 -5.12 -28.25
C GLY A 14 5.17 -4.14 -27.58
N PRO A 15 4.72 -2.99 -27.12
CA PRO A 15 5.59 -1.99 -26.54
C PRO A 15 6.38 -2.61 -25.40
N THR A 16 7.68 -2.80 -25.61
CA THR A 16 8.62 -3.14 -24.55
C THR A 16 8.69 -1.96 -23.62
N HIS A 17 7.96 -2.04 -22.52
CA HIS A 17 8.03 -1.07 -21.44
C HIS A 17 9.43 -1.16 -20.84
N LYS A 18 10.30 -0.24 -21.23
CA LYS A 18 11.61 -0.06 -20.61
C LYS A 18 11.30 0.50 -19.21
N PRO A 19 11.58 -0.21 -18.12
CA PRO A 19 11.30 0.33 -16.79
C PRO A 19 12.09 1.65 -16.65
N ALA A 20 11.41 2.71 -16.25
CA ALA A 20 12.08 3.92 -15.79
C ALA A 20 12.84 3.53 -14.52
N THR A 21 14.13 3.35 -14.62
CA THR A 21 14.96 2.44 -13.85
C THR A 21 15.23 2.84 -12.40
N ASP A 22 14.72 4.00 -11.93
CA ASP A 22 15.12 4.54 -10.65
C ASP A 22 13.94 5.02 -9.79
N THR A 23 12.75 4.48 -9.98
CA THR A 23 11.56 4.92 -9.25
C THR A 23 10.66 3.74 -8.95
N VAL A 24 10.22 3.58 -7.69
CA VAL A 24 9.15 2.67 -7.32
C VAL A 24 7.83 3.43 -7.20
N ARG A 25 6.78 2.88 -7.82
CA ARG A 25 5.40 3.39 -7.75
C ARG A 25 4.55 2.43 -6.94
N LEU A 26 3.90 2.94 -5.92
CA LEU A 26 2.99 2.20 -5.07
C LEU A 26 1.58 2.74 -5.21
N LEU A 27 0.61 1.83 -5.26
CA LEU A 27 -0.81 2.11 -5.11
C LEU A 27 -1.34 1.41 -3.85
N VAL A 28 -2.04 2.14 -2.99
CA VAL A 28 -2.77 1.61 -1.84
C VAL A 28 -4.27 1.72 -2.13
N PHE A 29 -5.02 0.64 -1.91
CA PHE A 29 -6.42 0.56 -2.27
C PHE A 29 -7.21 -0.27 -1.24
N ASN A 30 -8.19 0.34 -0.58
CA ASN A 30 -9.14 -0.40 0.26
C ASN A 30 -10.22 -1.05 -0.63
N ALA A 31 -10.31 -2.37 -0.61
CA ALA A 31 -11.23 -3.14 -1.47
C ALA A 31 -12.68 -3.19 -0.93
N GLN A 32 -12.90 -2.75 0.31
CA GLN A 32 -14.24 -2.72 0.92
C GLN A 32 -14.98 -4.06 0.75
N HIS A 33 -14.31 -5.18 1.07
CA HIS A 33 -14.87 -6.55 0.98
C HIS A 33 -15.75 -6.77 -0.27
N ALA A 34 -15.23 -6.38 -1.44
CA ALA A 34 -15.98 -6.35 -2.69
C ALA A 34 -16.63 -7.70 -3.05
N SER A 35 -17.83 -7.66 -3.65
CA SER A 35 -18.41 -8.80 -4.35
C SER A 35 -17.52 -9.19 -5.56
N PRO A 36 -17.61 -10.44 -6.08
CA PRO A 36 -16.77 -10.85 -7.21
C PRO A 36 -16.84 -9.94 -8.44
N SER A 37 -18.02 -9.41 -8.76
CA SER A 37 -18.20 -8.49 -9.89
C SER A 37 -17.53 -7.12 -9.63
N ARG A 38 -17.66 -6.57 -8.41
CA ARG A 38 -17.00 -5.32 -8.03
C ARG A 38 -15.48 -5.51 -7.95
N ALA A 39 -15.02 -6.66 -7.46
CA ALA A 39 -13.61 -7.01 -7.37
C ALA A 39 -12.91 -7.01 -8.75
N ARG A 40 -13.54 -7.57 -9.78
CA ARG A 40 -13.01 -7.51 -11.16
C ARG A 40 -12.92 -6.07 -11.68
N ARG A 41 -13.94 -5.26 -11.43
CA ARG A 41 -13.92 -3.82 -11.79
C ARG A 41 -12.84 -3.04 -11.03
N GLN A 42 -12.58 -3.40 -9.77
CA GLN A 42 -11.48 -2.83 -8.99
C GLN A 42 -10.12 -3.17 -9.61
N ALA A 43 -9.88 -4.45 -9.94
CA ALA A 43 -8.64 -4.87 -10.59
C ALA A 43 -8.43 -4.17 -11.95
N GLU A 44 -9.47 -4.08 -12.77
CA GLU A 44 -9.44 -3.35 -14.04
C GLU A 44 -9.12 -1.86 -13.84
N TRP A 45 -9.72 -1.22 -12.82
CA TRP A 45 -9.43 0.17 -12.49
C TRP A 45 -7.96 0.35 -12.06
N ILE A 46 -7.47 -0.51 -11.17
CA ILE A 46 -6.06 -0.50 -10.71
C ILE A 46 -5.09 -0.61 -11.89
N ALA A 47 -5.37 -1.52 -12.82
CA ALA A 47 -4.52 -1.76 -13.98
C ALA A 47 -4.48 -0.60 -14.99
N ARG A 48 -5.54 0.20 -15.06
CA ARG A 48 -5.66 1.37 -15.95
C ARG A 48 -5.01 2.63 -15.40
N GLN A 49 -4.65 2.67 -14.13
CA GLN A 49 -3.93 3.82 -13.57
C GLN A 49 -2.51 3.87 -14.13
N GLU A 50 -1.79 4.98 -13.88
CA GLU A 50 -0.36 5.00 -14.12
C GLU A 50 0.27 3.76 -13.46
N PRO A 51 1.02 2.92 -14.21
CA PRO A 51 1.39 1.60 -13.74
C PRO A 51 2.11 1.63 -12.40
N ALA A 52 1.46 1.12 -11.36
CA ALA A 52 2.10 0.89 -10.09
C ALA A 52 2.95 -0.38 -10.17
N ASP A 53 4.17 -0.33 -9.68
CA ASP A 53 5.03 -1.51 -9.55
C ASP A 53 4.53 -2.43 -8.45
N LEU A 54 4.01 -1.82 -7.38
CA LEU A 54 3.52 -2.46 -6.16
C LEU A 54 2.10 -1.99 -5.83
N VAL A 55 1.27 -2.91 -5.35
CA VAL A 55 -0.09 -2.60 -4.87
C VAL A 55 -0.27 -3.18 -3.48
N ILE A 56 -0.79 -2.39 -2.57
CA ILE A 56 -1.27 -2.83 -1.25
C ILE A 56 -2.78 -2.73 -1.24
N LEU A 57 -3.44 -3.86 -0.98
CA LEU A 57 -4.89 -3.95 -0.89
C LEU A 57 -5.28 -4.24 0.55
N THR A 58 -6.19 -3.45 1.09
CA THR A 58 -6.77 -3.64 2.41
C THR A 58 -8.24 -4.05 2.32
N GLU A 59 -8.80 -4.57 3.39
CA GLU A 59 -10.19 -5.04 3.44
C GLU A 59 -10.53 -6.10 2.37
N VAL A 60 -9.58 -6.95 2.02
CA VAL A 60 -9.78 -8.02 1.04
C VAL A 60 -10.40 -9.22 1.75
N SER A 61 -11.59 -9.63 1.31
CA SER A 61 -12.23 -10.85 1.82
C SER A 61 -11.39 -12.10 1.52
N ALA A 62 -11.35 -13.07 2.44
CA ALA A 62 -10.80 -14.40 2.15
C ALA A 62 -11.77 -15.27 1.34
N GLY A 63 -12.99 -14.79 1.05
CA GLY A 63 -14.01 -15.49 0.27
C GLY A 63 -13.99 -15.15 -1.22
N PRO A 64 -15.10 -15.45 -1.93
CA PRO A 64 -15.18 -15.37 -3.41
C PRO A 64 -14.82 -14.00 -3.99
N GLY A 65 -15.12 -12.90 -3.28
CA GLY A 65 -14.76 -11.55 -3.72
C GLY A 65 -13.26 -11.32 -3.76
N GLY A 66 -12.55 -11.73 -2.71
CA GLY A 66 -11.09 -11.62 -2.68
C GLY A 66 -10.39 -12.55 -3.67
N HIS A 67 -10.88 -13.76 -3.85
CA HIS A 67 -10.37 -14.67 -4.89
C HIS A 67 -10.55 -14.06 -6.29
N ALA A 68 -11.70 -13.46 -6.57
CA ALA A 68 -11.95 -12.78 -7.84
C ALA A 68 -11.02 -11.57 -8.04
N LEU A 69 -10.72 -10.82 -6.96
CA LEU A 69 -9.80 -9.68 -7.01
C LEU A 69 -8.38 -10.14 -7.34
N VAL A 70 -7.87 -11.14 -6.62
CA VAL A 70 -6.52 -11.68 -6.81
C VAL A 70 -6.37 -12.27 -8.21
N GLY A 71 -7.34 -13.08 -8.67
CA GLY A 71 -7.30 -13.65 -10.03
C GLY A 71 -7.29 -12.58 -11.12
N ALA A 72 -8.18 -11.59 -11.01
CA ALA A 72 -8.26 -10.49 -11.97
C ALA A 72 -7.00 -9.61 -11.97
N LEU A 73 -6.34 -9.40 -10.83
CA LEU A 73 -5.05 -8.69 -10.79
C LEU A 73 -3.97 -9.44 -11.58
N GLY A 74 -3.92 -10.79 -11.46
CA GLY A 74 -3.02 -11.61 -12.27
C GLY A 74 -3.27 -11.45 -13.77
N GLU A 75 -4.55 -11.49 -14.20
CA GLU A 75 -4.96 -11.26 -15.60
C GLU A 75 -4.58 -9.85 -16.11
N HIS A 76 -4.53 -8.87 -15.22
CA HIS A 76 -4.20 -7.47 -15.52
C HIS A 76 -2.73 -7.10 -15.26
N GLY A 77 -1.82 -8.07 -15.17
CA GLY A 77 -0.38 -7.84 -15.16
C GLY A 77 0.24 -7.69 -13.77
N TYR A 78 -0.40 -8.21 -12.73
CA TYR A 78 0.16 -8.36 -11.38
C TYR A 78 0.30 -9.85 -11.03
N PRO A 79 1.27 -10.57 -11.62
CA PRO A 79 1.39 -12.02 -11.46
C PRO A 79 1.86 -12.45 -10.06
N HIS A 80 2.55 -11.57 -9.33
CA HIS A 80 3.07 -11.88 -8.01
C HIS A 80 2.13 -11.35 -6.94
N VAL A 81 1.51 -12.25 -6.18
CA VAL A 81 0.54 -11.91 -5.13
C VAL A 81 0.88 -12.61 -3.84
N LEU A 82 0.96 -11.85 -2.74
CA LEU A 82 1.07 -12.36 -1.38
C LEU A 82 -0.24 -12.03 -0.63
N ALA A 83 -1.00 -13.07 -0.29
CA ALA A 83 -2.30 -12.98 0.35
C ALA A 83 -2.36 -13.90 1.57
N PRO A 84 -1.95 -13.46 2.76
CA PRO A 84 -2.00 -14.26 3.99
C PRO A 84 -3.41 -14.75 4.27
N GLU A 85 -3.56 -16.05 4.58
CA GLU A 85 -4.86 -16.62 4.90
C GLU A 85 -5.22 -16.41 6.38
N PRO A 86 -6.42 -15.92 6.69
CA PRO A 86 -6.89 -15.81 8.07
C PRO A 86 -7.30 -17.18 8.62
N ALA A 87 -7.01 -17.44 9.90
CA ALA A 87 -7.44 -18.66 10.58
C ALA A 87 -8.96 -18.78 10.78
N ILE A 88 -9.66 -17.65 10.73
CA ILE A 88 -11.13 -17.53 10.81
C ILE A 88 -11.60 -16.60 9.69
N PRO A 89 -12.87 -16.66 9.23
CA PRO A 89 -13.37 -15.72 8.24
C PRO A 89 -13.17 -14.26 8.68
N ASP A 90 -12.30 -13.56 7.96
CA ASP A 90 -11.97 -12.15 8.22
C ASP A 90 -11.50 -11.47 6.90
N TYR A 91 -11.23 -10.18 6.97
CA TYR A 91 -10.60 -9.41 5.92
C TYR A 91 -9.09 -9.37 6.12
N ARG A 92 -8.35 -9.42 5.05
CA ARG A 92 -6.89 -9.47 5.04
C ARG A 92 -6.27 -8.33 4.24
N THR A 93 -4.97 -8.15 4.41
CA THR A 93 -4.14 -7.34 3.54
C THR A 93 -3.53 -8.22 2.45
N VAL A 94 -3.48 -7.72 1.22
CA VAL A 94 -2.87 -8.39 0.08
C VAL A 94 -1.84 -7.47 -0.54
N LEU A 95 -0.66 -8.01 -0.86
CA LEU A 95 0.35 -7.34 -1.66
C LEU A 95 0.31 -7.92 -3.07
N ALA A 96 0.44 -7.05 -4.07
CA ALA A 96 0.60 -7.47 -5.46
C ALA A 96 1.74 -6.71 -6.14
N SER A 97 2.42 -7.35 -7.08
CA SER A 97 3.51 -6.76 -7.83
C SER A 97 3.36 -7.06 -9.32
N ARG A 98 3.72 -6.07 -10.14
CA ARG A 98 3.70 -6.18 -11.60
C ARG A 98 4.97 -6.83 -12.16
N GLY A 99 6.11 -6.61 -11.54
CA GLY A 99 7.41 -7.07 -12.05
C GLY A 99 8.26 -7.81 -11.03
N PRO A 100 8.67 -7.21 -9.90
CA PRO A 100 9.51 -7.89 -8.93
C PRO A 100 8.75 -8.95 -8.13
N ASP A 101 9.44 -10.02 -7.74
CA ASP A 101 8.91 -11.02 -6.82
C ASP A 101 8.65 -10.42 -5.43
N LEU A 102 7.61 -10.93 -4.79
CA LEU A 102 7.30 -10.65 -3.39
C LEU A 102 7.85 -11.79 -2.53
N THR A 103 9.02 -11.61 -1.94
CA THR A 103 9.59 -12.59 -1.00
C THR A 103 8.98 -12.38 0.38
N PRO A 104 8.13 -13.29 0.89
CA PRO A 104 7.52 -13.14 2.21
C PRO A 104 8.56 -13.02 3.31
N VAL A 105 8.35 -12.10 4.24
CA VAL A 105 9.19 -11.92 5.43
C VAL A 105 8.33 -11.84 6.69
N PRO A 106 8.86 -12.16 7.87
CA PRO A 106 8.14 -11.99 9.12
C PRO A 106 7.77 -10.52 9.36
N SER A 107 6.48 -10.23 9.55
CA SER A 107 6.04 -8.89 9.95
C SER A 107 6.26 -8.59 11.42
N GLY A 108 6.44 -9.63 12.26
CA GLY A 108 6.50 -9.52 13.72
C GLY A 108 5.14 -9.27 14.39
N ILE A 109 4.04 -9.24 13.63
CA ILE A 109 2.70 -8.97 14.14
C ILE A 109 2.03 -10.29 14.55
N ASP A 110 1.79 -10.47 15.84
CA ASP A 110 1.25 -11.70 16.46
C ASP A 110 -0.27 -11.68 16.66
N VAL A 111 -0.91 -10.51 16.54
CA VAL A 111 -2.37 -10.34 16.65
C VAL A 111 -2.93 -10.10 15.25
N LEU A 112 -3.93 -10.89 14.82
CA LEU A 112 -4.55 -10.81 13.49
C LEU A 112 -3.49 -10.74 12.36
N PRO A 113 -2.54 -11.68 12.28
CA PRO A 113 -1.36 -11.57 11.42
C PRO A 113 -1.70 -11.44 9.93
N HIS A 114 -2.84 -11.95 9.48
CA HIS A 114 -3.36 -11.82 8.11
C HIS A 114 -3.72 -10.37 7.71
N ARG A 115 -3.80 -9.45 8.68
CA ARG A 115 -4.02 -8.02 8.45
C ARG A 115 -2.72 -7.23 8.27
N GLY A 116 -1.56 -7.92 8.40
CA GLY A 116 -0.22 -7.39 8.17
C GLY A 116 0.54 -8.24 7.16
N ALA A 117 0.46 -7.91 5.87
CA ALA A 117 1.22 -8.62 4.82
C ALA A 117 2.59 -7.98 4.62
N ALA A 118 3.66 -8.78 4.69
CA ALA A 118 5.03 -8.28 4.63
C ALA A 118 5.88 -9.03 3.60
N ALA A 119 6.66 -8.30 2.81
CA ALA A 119 7.56 -8.84 1.80
C ALA A 119 8.85 -8.02 1.67
N ALA A 120 9.94 -8.68 1.28
CA ALA A 120 11.08 -8.04 0.66
C ALA A 120 10.87 -8.00 -0.86
N VAL A 121 11.17 -6.86 -1.47
CA VAL A 121 11.01 -6.62 -2.90
C VAL A 121 12.32 -6.13 -3.47
N ASN A 122 12.85 -6.82 -4.48
CA ASN A 122 14.07 -6.39 -5.18
C ASN A 122 13.70 -5.64 -6.45
N LEU A 123 14.00 -4.35 -6.50
CA LEU A 123 13.71 -3.48 -7.63
C LEU A 123 14.88 -2.55 -7.90
N ALA A 124 15.34 -2.49 -9.15
CA ALA A 124 16.44 -1.64 -9.59
C ALA A 124 17.73 -1.73 -8.72
N GLY A 125 18.06 -2.94 -8.25
CA GLY A 125 19.23 -3.18 -7.39
C GLY A 125 19.05 -2.82 -5.91
N HIS A 126 17.85 -2.40 -5.50
CA HIS A 126 17.51 -2.10 -4.12
C HIS A 126 16.60 -3.18 -3.53
N THR A 127 16.83 -3.55 -2.26
CA THR A 127 15.88 -4.34 -1.48
C THR A 127 14.99 -3.39 -0.69
N ILE A 128 13.68 -3.43 -0.97
CA ILE A 128 12.66 -2.62 -0.32
C ILE A 128 11.90 -3.50 0.67
N GLY A 129 11.78 -3.07 1.92
CA GLY A 129 10.86 -3.66 2.88
C GLY A 129 9.45 -3.13 2.63
N LEU A 130 8.48 -4.01 2.38
CA LEU A 130 7.08 -3.65 2.14
C LEU A 130 6.20 -4.29 3.21
N LEU A 131 5.41 -3.47 3.93
CA LEU A 131 4.42 -3.92 4.89
C LEU A 131 3.07 -3.25 4.60
N GLY A 132 2.09 -4.04 4.21
CA GLY A 132 0.70 -3.61 4.11
C GLY A 132 -0.03 -3.83 5.44
N LEU A 133 -0.85 -2.87 5.87
CA LEU A 133 -1.59 -2.93 7.12
C LEU A 133 -3.08 -2.63 6.91
N TYR A 134 -3.94 -3.48 7.46
CA TYR A 134 -5.37 -3.22 7.63
C TYR A 134 -5.74 -3.23 9.11
N VAL A 135 -5.77 -2.07 9.73
CA VAL A 135 -6.10 -1.90 11.15
C VAL A 135 -7.60 -2.07 11.36
N PRO A 136 -8.07 -2.83 12.38
CA PRO A 136 -9.48 -2.93 12.66
C PRO A 136 -10.15 -1.56 12.85
N SER A 137 -11.32 -1.38 12.25
CA SER A 137 -12.09 -0.16 12.43
C SER A 137 -12.60 -0.01 13.88
N ARG A 138 -12.77 1.24 14.31
CA ARG A 138 -13.46 1.55 15.55
C ARG A 138 -14.97 1.21 15.40
N GLY A 139 -15.59 0.76 16.46
CA GLY A 139 -17.01 0.48 16.47
C GLY A 139 -17.67 0.87 17.78
N PRO A 140 -19.01 0.92 17.85
CA PRO A 140 -19.75 1.27 19.06
C PRO A 140 -19.58 0.21 20.17
N GLN A 141 -19.16 -1.00 19.81
CA GLN A 141 -18.96 -2.09 20.77
C GLN A 141 -17.56 -2.04 21.37
N GLN A 142 -17.47 -2.13 22.69
CA GLN A 142 -16.21 -2.14 23.44
C GLN A 142 -15.23 -3.23 22.93
N ARG A 143 -15.73 -4.42 22.57
CA ARG A 143 -14.91 -5.52 22.02
C ARG A 143 -14.17 -5.14 20.73
N ARG A 144 -14.79 -4.37 19.84
CA ARG A 144 -14.12 -3.88 18.61
C ARG A 144 -12.95 -2.96 18.95
N ASN A 145 -13.12 -2.09 19.93
CA ASN A 145 -12.05 -1.17 20.35
C ASN A 145 -10.91 -1.92 21.04
N GLN A 146 -11.20 -3.00 21.79
CA GLN A 146 -10.18 -3.88 22.37
C GLN A 146 -9.35 -4.58 21.28
N ASN A 147 -10.01 -5.16 20.27
CA ASN A 147 -9.32 -5.81 19.14
C ASN A 147 -8.47 -4.81 18.36
N LYS A 148 -8.98 -3.62 18.08
CA LYS A 148 -8.24 -2.55 17.43
C LYS A 148 -6.99 -2.18 18.23
N ARG A 149 -7.15 -1.94 19.54
CA ARG A 149 -6.05 -1.59 20.44
C ARG A 149 -5.01 -2.71 20.53
N ALA A 150 -5.43 -3.96 20.64
CA ALA A 150 -4.52 -5.11 20.68
C ALA A 150 -3.70 -5.22 19.39
N PHE A 151 -4.35 -5.05 18.23
CA PHE A 151 -3.66 -5.06 16.94
C PHE A 151 -2.67 -3.89 16.82
N GLN A 152 -3.08 -2.67 17.17
CA GLN A 152 -2.20 -1.50 17.15
C GLN A 152 -0.97 -1.68 18.06
N GLN A 153 -1.17 -2.23 19.26
CA GLN A 153 -0.05 -2.55 20.17
C GLN A 153 0.90 -3.60 19.57
N ALA A 154 0.37 -4.63 18.91
CA ALA A 154 1.19 -5.64 18.24
C ALA A 154 2.01 -5.02 17.09
N VAL A 155 1.39 -4.17 16.26
CA VAL A 155 2.10 -3.42 15.22
C VAL A 155 3.17 -2.52 15.83
N THR A 156 2.84 -1.71 16.85
CA THR A 156 3.81 -0.80 17.51
C THR A 156 5.03 -1.56 18.02
N ARG A 157 4.84 -2.75 18.62
CA ARG A 157 5.98 -3.59 19.06
C ARG A 157 6.81 -4.13 17.91
N ALA A 158 6.18 -4.45 16.78
CA ALA A 158 6.85 -5.04 15.62
C ALA A 158 7.63 -4.02 14.78
N LEU A 159 7.20 -2.75 14.74
CA LEU A 159 7.75 -1.72 13.85
C LEU A 159 9.28 -1.59 13.91
N PRO A 160 9.94 -1.43 15.09
CA PRO A 160 11.39 -1.25 15.13
C PRO A 160 12.13 -2.45 14.55
N GLY A 161 11.71 -3.68 14.91
CA GLY A 161 12.30 -4.91 14.40
C GLY A 161 12.10 -5.10 12.91
N PHE A 162 10.91 -4.75 12.39
CA PHE A 162 10.63 -4.82 10.96
C PHE A 162 11.49 -3.83 10.17
N VAL A 163 11.57 -2.57 10.60
CA VAL A 163 12.41 -1.56 9.94
C VAL A 163 13.87 -1.95 9.95
N ALA A 164 14.37 -2.50 11.05
CA ALA A 164 15.78 -2.92 11.20
C ALA A 164 16.17 -4.12 10.33
N GLN A 165 15.22 -4.88 9.77
CA GLN A 165 15.52 -5.99 8.85
C GLN A 165 16.12 -5.51 7.52
N PHE A 166 15.95 -4.24 7.17
CA PHE A 166 16.29 -3.71 5.84
C PHE A 166 17.37 -2.63 5.94
N GLY A 167 18.39 -2.74 5.11
CA GLY A 167 19.40 -1.69 4.93
C GLY A 167 18.98 -0.60 3.92
N GLY A 168 17.85 -0.81 3.24
CA GLY A 168 17.29 0.08 2.20
C GLY A 168 15.96 0.71 2.62
N PRO A 169 15.19 1.20 1.64
CA PRO A 169 13.87 1.78 1.89
C PRO A 169 12.91 0.78 2.53
N VAL A 170 12.15 1.24 3.53
CA VAL A 170 11.00 0.51 4.06
C VAL A 170 9.76 1.34 3.80
N ILE A 171 8.72 0.71 3.25
CA ILE A 171 7.41 1.31 3.00
C ILE A 171 6.38 0.55 3.83
N ILE A 172 5.65 1.26 4.69
CA ILE A 172 4.53 0.73 5.45
C ILE A 172 3.29 1.52 5.07
N ALA A 173 2.26 0.85 4.56
CA ALA A 173 1.09 1.56 4.07
C ALA A 173 -0.20 0.74 4.21
N GLY A 174 -1.34 1.41 4.15
CA GLY A 174 -2.66 0.79 4.17
C GLY A 174 -3.71 1.64 4.87
N ASP A 175 -4.83 1.02 5.15
CA ASP A 175 -5.89 1.59 5.96
C ASP A 175 -5.58 1.39 7.44
N LEU A 176 -5.12 2.44 8.09
CA LEU A 176 -4.78 2.42 9.50
C LEU A 176 -6.00 2.69 10.41
N ASN A 177 -7.13 3.07 9.83
CA ASN A 177 -8.36 3.41 10.57
C ASN A 177 -8.13 4.41 11.72
N VAL A 178 -7.10 5.24 11.62
CA VAL A 178 -6.80 6.37 12.52
C VAL A 178 -6.52 7.61 11.70
N VAL A 179 -6.83 8.76 12.30
CA VAL A 179 -6.43 10.05 11.75
C VAL A 179 -5.12 10.51 12.39
N GLU A 180 -4.37 11.33 11.70
CA GLU A 180 -3.14 11.92 12.22
C GLU A 180 -3.43 12.87 13.39
N PRO A 181 -2.47 13.10 14.30
CA PRO A 181 -2.55 14.19 15.25
C PRO A 181 -2.69 15.55 14.55
N GLY A 182 -3.64 16.36 14.97
CA GLY A 182 -3.92 17.64 14.33
C GLY A 182 -4.78 17.57 13.06
N HIS A 183 -5.39 16.42 12.78
CA HIS A 183 -6.33 16.24 11.66
C HIS A 183 -7.45 17.30 11.68
N THR A 184 -7.79 17.80 10.50
CA THR A 184 -8.90 18.73 10.29
C THR A 184 -9.96 18.08 9.39
N PRO A 185 -11.25 18.04 9.81
CA PRO A 185 -11.78 18.49 11.11
C PRO A 185 -11.30 17.62 12.29
N HIS A 186 -11.34 18.18 13.50
CA HIS A 186 -11.07 17.40 14.71
C HIS A 186 -12.20 16.39 14.97
N HIS A 187 -11.82 15.15 15.25
CA HIS A 187 -12.76 14.06 15.52
C HIS A 187 -12.61 13.59 16.96
N PRO A 188 -13.50 13.99 17.90
CA PRO A 188 -13.39 13.67 19.32
C PRO A 188 -13.54 12.18 19.63
N VAL A 189 -13.93 11.37 18.63
CA VAL A 189 -14.05 9.91 18.76
C VAL A 189 -12.69 9.23 18.93
N PHE A 190 -11.58 9.81 18.40
CA PHE A 190 -10.25 9.23 18.55
C PHE A 190 -9.65 9.59 19.90
N GLY A 191 -9.11 8.55 20.58
CA GLY A 191 -8.43 8.69 21.86
C GLY A 191 -6.92 8.82 21.72
N GLY A 192 -6.25 9.21 22.81
CA GLY A 192 -4.79 9.36 22.86
C GLY A 192 -4.03 8.13 22.35
N TRP A 193 -4.50 6.92 22.67
CA TRP A 193 -3.88 5.65 22.26
C TRP A 193 -3.89 5.42 20.72
N GLU A 194 -4.83 6.02 19.98
CA GLU A 194 -4.87 5.98 18.53
C GLU A 194 -3.88 6.98 17.92
N TYR A 195 -3.72 8.14 18.53
CA TYR A 195 -2.68 9.10 18.15
C TYR A 195 -1.27 8.59 18.51
N ASP A 196 -1.13 7.85 19.63
CA ASP A 196 0.14 7.22 20.01
C ASP A 196 0.51 6.11 19.01
N PHE A 197 -0.46 5.35 18.51
CA PHE A 197 -0.25 4.42 17.43
C PHE A 197 0.27 5.11 16.16
N TYR A 198 -0.33 6.23 15.75
CA TYR A 198 0.18 6.98 14.60
C TYR A 198 1.61 7.49 14.85
N ARG A 199 1.91 7.99 16.04
CA ARG A 199 3.25 8.47 16.40
C ARG A 199 4.29 7.36 16.41
N SER A 200 3.90 6.13 16.74
CA SER A 200 4.83 4.99 16.81
C SER A 200 5.56 4.72 15.48
N PHE A 201 5.00 5.08 14.35
CA PHE A 201 5.71 5.03 13.07
C PHE A 201 6.85 6.06 13.02
N CYS A 202 6.64 7.27 13.49
CA CYS A 202 7.68 8.29 13.56
C CYS A 202 8.78 7.89 14.56
N ASP A 203 8.40 7.32 15.70
CA ASP A 203 9.31 6.81 16.73
C ASP A 203 10.17 5.64 16.20
N ALA A 204 9.64 4.85 15.28
CA ALA A 204 10.37 3.81 14.56
C ALA A 204 11.25 4.34 13.41
N GLY A 205 11.43 5.65 13.29
CA GLY A 205 12.29 6.27 12.29
C GLY A 205 11.64 6.43 10.91
N MET A 206 10.32 6.48 10.84
CA MET A 206 9.58 6.67 9.60
C MET A 206 8.99 8.08 9.48
N THR A 207 8.58 8.44 8.28
CA THR A 207 7.93 9.71 7.94
C THR A 207 6.64 9.42 7.17
N ASP A 208 5.56 10.10 7.51
CA ASP A 208 4.33 10.10 6.68
C ASP A 208 4.64 10.79 5.35
N ALA A 209 4.57 10.02 4.25
CA ALA A 209 4.97 10.46 2.93
C ALA A 209 4.06 11.59 2.39
N PHE A 210 2.76 11.54 2.72
CA PHE A 210 1.85 12.61 2.32
C PHE A 210 2.20 13.92 3.03
N ARG A 211 2.47 13.87 4.33
CA ARG A 211 2.84 15.06 5.10
C ARG A 211 4.22 15.63 4.75
N ALA A 212 5.15 14.76 4.31
CA ALA A 212 6.44 15.21 3.79
C ALA A 212 6.30 16.08 2.52
N VAL A 213 5.31 15.75 1.66
CA VAL A 213 5.05 16.49 0.40
C VAL A 213 4.04 17.63 0.62
N HIS A 214 3.03 17.41 1.45
CA HIS A 214 1.89 18.29 1.66
C HIS A 214 1.66 18.59 3.14
N PRO A 215 2.53 19.38 3.79
CA PRO A 215 2.52 19.57 5.26
C PRO A 215 1.22 20.18 5.79
N HIS A 216 0.52 21.00 4.98
CA HIS A 216 -0.66 21.74 5.39
C HIS A 216 -1.93 21.39 4.60
N ALA A 217 -1.86 20.45 3.64
CA ALA A 217 -3.02 20.11 2.83
C ALA A 217 -4.10 19.40 3.66
N THR A 218 -5.35 19.73 3.43
CA THR A 218 -6.51 19.02 3.97
C THR A 218 -7.02 18.05 2.91
N GLU A 219 -6.75 16.76 3.11
CA GLU A 219 -7.18 15.67 2.24
C GLU A 219 -7.80 14.55 3.06
N HIS A 220 -8.77 13.89 2.48
CA HIS A 220 -9.49 12.81 3.13
C HIS A 220 -9.54 11.58 2.21
N SER A 221 -9.29 10.42 2.79
CA SER A 221 -9.42 9.16 2.07
C SER A 221 -10.80 8.53 2.21
N TRP A 222 -11.52 8.84 3.28
CA TRP A 222 -12.85 8.32 3.56
C TRP A 222 -13.78 9.39 4.10
N PHE A 223 -15.10 9.22 3.91
CA PHE A 223 -16.13 10.13 4.38
C PHE A 223 -17.21 9.39 5.15
N GLY A 224 -17.51 9.84 6.34
CA GLY A 224 -18.62 9.33 7.16
C GLY A 224 -19.98 9.68 6.59
N HIS A 225 -21.03 9.05 7.11
CA HIS A 225 -22.41 9.32 6.70
C HIS A 225 -22.85 10.80 6.86
N SER A 226 -22.24 11.51 7.80
CA SER A 226 -22.47 12.95 8.01
C SER A 226 -21.69 13.86 7.04
N GLY A 227 -20.96 13.28 6.08
CA GLY A 227 -20.11 14.03 5.15
C GLY A 227 -18.76 14.48 5.72
N GLN A 228 -18.47 14.17 6.99
CA GLN A 228 -17.17 14.47 7.58
C GLN A 228 -16.08 13.59 6.95
N GLY A 229 -14.96 14.21 6.61
CA GLY A 229 -13.83 13.53 5.99
C GLY A 229 -12.80 13.04 7.01
N TYR A 230 -12.16 11.92 6.70
CA TYR A 230 -11.13 11.26 7.50
C TYR A 230 -9.97 10.86 6.60
N ARG A 231 -8.75 11.02 7.07
CA ARG A 231 -7.55 10.50 6.42
C ARG A 231 -7.15 9.20 7.13
N PHE A 232 -7.68 8.06 6.66
CA PHE A 232 -7.45 6.74 7.25
C PHE A 232 -6.35 5.95 6.56
N ASP A 233 -6.16 6.22 5.26
CA ASP A 233 -5.13 5.56 4.46
C ASP A 233 -3.84 6.37 4.55
N HIS A 234 -2.74 5.71 4.89
CA HIS A 234 -1.44 6.33 5.11
C HIS A 234 -0.33 5.56 4.38
N VAL A 235 0.71 6.28 4.03
CA VAL A 235 1.99 5.72 3.57
C VAL A 235 3.10 6.31 4.42
N PHE A 236 3.83 5.44 5.11
CA PHE A 236 5.05 5.79 5.83
C PHE A 236 6.26 5.22 5.10
N ILE A 237 7.33 5.98 5.04
CA ILE A 237 8.63 5.54 4.51
C ILE A 237 9.72 5.79 5.55
N THR A 238 10.83 5.06 5.47
CA THR A 238 12.01 5.36 6.28
C THR A 238 12.44 6.81 6.10
N LYS A 239 12.70 7.51 7.20
CA LYS A 239 12.97 8.96 7.22
C LYS A 239 14.14 9.35 6.32
N GLN A 240 15.15 8.48 6.20
CA GLN A 240 16.32 8.70 5.34
C GLN A 240 15.95 8.86 3.86
N GLN A 241 14.83 8.27 3.42
CA GLN A 241 14.35 8.35 2.05
C GLN A 241 13.32 9.47 1.80
N SER A 242 13.01 10.30 2.80
CA SER A 242 12.00 11.36 2.67
C SER A 242 12.29 12.35 1.54
N ALA A 243 13.56 12.71 1.32
CA ALA A 243 13.99 13.59 0.23
C ALA A 243 13.83 12.94 -1.18
N GLN A 244 13.63 11.65 -1.25
CA GLN A 244 13.49 10.88 -2.49
C GLN A 244 12.01 10.73 -2.91
N ILE A 245 11.05 11.19 -2.11
CA ILE A 245 9.64 11.21 -2.48
C ILE A 245 9.45 12.16 -3.66
N ARG A 246 8.94 11.64 -4.78
CA ARG A 246 8.59 12.44 -5.98
C ARG A 246 7.17 12.94 -5.93
N SER A 247 6.27 12.09 -5.46
CA SER A 247 4.85 12.44 -5.25
C SER A 247 4.21 11.49 -4.23
N CYS A 248 3.22 11.99 -3.52
CA CYS A 248 2.34 11.20 -2.67
C CYS A 248 0.98 11.89 -2.64
N GLY A 249 -0.12 11.17 -2.86
CA GLY A 249 -1.44 11.80 -2.95
C GLY A 249 -2.59 10.82 -3.01
N TYR A 250 -3.81 11.36 -3.12
CA TYR A 250 -5.06 10.59 -3.14
C TYR A 250 -5.76 10.71 -4.49
N LEU A 251 -6.25 9.57 -5.00
CA LEU A 251 -7.11 9.47 -6.17
C LEU A 251 -8.55 9.25 -5.71
N GLN A 252 -9.39 10.27 -5.86
CA GLN A 252 -10.79 10.21 -5.45
C GLN A 252 -11.70 9.43 -6.42
N ALA A 253 -11.18 9.07 -7.59
CA ALA A 253 -11.94 8.41 -8.65
C ALA A 253 -12.58 7.07 -8.22
N PRO A 254 -11.91 6.14 -7.49
CA PRO A 254 -12.52 4.87 -7.09
C PRO A 254 -13.78 5.08 -6.25
N ARG A 255 -13.72 6.01 -5.30
CA ARG A 255 -14.84 6.36 -4.44
C ARG A 255 -15.99 6.97 -5.25
N LYS A 256 -15.69 7.93 -6.13
CA LYS A 256 -16.68 8.60 -6.99
C LYS A 256 -17.35 7.64 -7.98
N GLN A 257 -16.66 6.56 -8.38
CA GLN A 257 -17.16 5.53 -9.29
C GLN A 257 -17.85 4.36 -8.58
N GLY A 258 -17.99 4.41 -7.25
CA GLY A 258 -18.62 3.34 -6.46
C GLY A 258 -17.87 2.02 -6.49
N LEU A 259 -16.54 2.07 -6.71
CA LEU A 259 -15.68 0.89 -6.64
C LEU A 259 -15.35 0.53 -5.19
N THR A 260 -15.20 1.53 -4.34
CA THR A 260 -14.96 1.46 -2.91
C THR A 260 -15.47 2.75 -2.26
N ASP A 261 -15.55 2.81 -0.95
CA ASP A 261 -15.85 4.04 -0.19
C ASP A 261 -14.60 4.84 0.18
N HIS A 262 -13.39 4.33 -0.16
CA HIS A 262 -12.11 5.00 0.03
C HIS A 262 -11.58 5.64 -1.26
N ALA A 263 -10.78 6.70 -1.12
CA ALA A 263 -9.85 7.12 -2.16
C ALA A 263 -8.68 6.12 -2.22
N ALA A 264 -8.13 5.90 -3.41
CA ALA A 264 -6.84 5.22 -3.50
C ALA A 264 -5.71 6.19 -3.14
N MET A 265 -4.60 5.68 -2.60
CA MET A 265 -3.43 6.49 -2.29
C MET A 265 -2.25 6.06 -3.17
N THR A 266 -1.44 7.00 -3.62
CA THR A 266 -0.27 6.76 -4.46
C THR A 266 1.00 7.29 -3.82
N LEU A 267 2.12 6.60 -4.08
CA LEU A 267 3.47 7.06 -3.77
C LEU A 267 4.36 6.83 -4.99
N SER A 268 5.19 7.82 -5.32
CA SER A 268 6.32 7.67 -6.25
C SER A 268 7.60 8.02 -5.49
N LEU A 269 8.51 7.05 -5.37
CA LEU A 269 9.75 7.15 -4.62
C LEU A 269 10.94 6.88 -5.54
N ALA A 270 11.88 7.82 -5.64
CA ALA A 270 13.13 7.58 -6.36
C ALA A 270 14.02 6.61 -5.58
N LEU A 271 14.63 5.66 -6.31
CA LEU A 271 15.62 4.75 -5.77
C LEU A 271 17.00 5.27 -6.18
N THR A 272 17.77 5.79 -5.24
CA THR A 272 19.13 6.28 -5.51
C THR A 272 20.15 5.25 -5.02
N THR A 273 21.11 4.88 -5.88
CA THR A 273 22.28 4.10 -5.47
C THR A 273 23.11 4.89 -4.45
N GLN A 274 23.55 4.26 -3.37
CA GLN A 274 24.32 4.90 -2.29
C GLN A 274 25.68 5.46 -2.72
N ASP A 275 26.16 5.20 -3.93
CA ASP A 275 27.48 5.63 -4.41
C ASP A 275 27.64 7.14 -4.64
N SER A 276 26.57 7.92 -4.56
CA SER A 276 26.64 9.36 -4.84
C SER A 276 26.91 10.26 -3.61
N GLN A 277 26.96 9.70 -2.39
CA GLN A 277 27.14 10.52 -1.18
C GLN A 277 28.58 10.66 -0.69
N VAL A 278 29.53 9.88 -1.19
CA VAL A 278 30.94 9.92 -0.70
C VAL A 278 31.74 11.08 -1.34
N THR A 279 31.30 11.69 -2.43
CA THR A 279 32.10 12.65 -3.21
C THR A 279 31.85 14.12 -2.89
N MET A 280 30.92 14.49 -2.01
CA MET A 280 30.64 15.89 -1.68
C MET A 280 31.20 16.40 -0.33
N SER A 281 32.00 15.60 0.37
CA SER A 281 32.61 16.03 1.67
C SER A 281 34.12 16.29 1.63
N ALA A 282 34.70 16.45 0.43
CA ALA A 282 36.11 16.80 0.25
C ALA A 282 36.28 17.89 -0.82
N ARG A 283 35.83 19.10 -0.52
CA ARG A 283 36.38 20.34 -1.10
C ARG A 283 36.07 21.53 -0.18
#